data_d017f8f185be03b283bd56e1fea591fb
#
_entry.id   d017f8f185be03b283bd56e1fea591fb
#
_cell.length_a   1.000
_cell.length_b   1.000
_cell.length_c   1.000
_cell.angle_alpha   90.00
_cell.angle_beta   90.00
_cell.angle_gamma   90.00
#
_symmetry.space_group_name_H-M   'P 1'
#
loop_
_entity.id
_entity.type
_entity.pdbx_description
1 polymer ?
#
loop_
_entity_poly.entity_id
_entity_poly.type
_entity_poly.pdbx_seq_one_letter_code
_entity_poly.pdbx_strand_id
1 'polypeptide(L)'
;MRLETLGFTNVIDYVPGKLSWFEENQPREGKATDETWIGDVADADVPTCGLRERLGDVRGRTADWDTCVVVGPERVVLGLLRKAELEGDPNATAEQVMRSGPKTFRPNVTLEELLKSMRDHDIQTNSLVTTGEGKLLGVISRADAEATLAHEAPAETAPGI
;
A
#
# COMPACT_ATOMS: atom_id res chain seq x y z
N MET A 1 -4.23 -33.83 12.91
CA MET A 1 -3.08 -32.97 12.56
C MET A 1 -1.78 -33.49 13.14
N ARG A 2 -0.70 -33.31 12.42
CA ARG A 2 0.62 -33.80 12.82
C ARG A 2 1.11 -33.23 14.16
N LEU A 3 0.78 -31.98 14.44
CA LEU A 3 1.16 -31.32 15.69
C LEU A 3 0.46 -31.89 16.91
N GLU A 4 -0.78 -32.30 16.79
CA GLU A 4 -1.54 -32.94 17.87
C GLU A 4 -0.94 -34.31 18.24
N THR A 5 -0.43 -35.05 17.27
CA THR A 5 0.26 -36.32 17.49
C THR A 5 1.61 -36.13 18.21
N LEU A 6 2.17 -34.94 18.21
CA LEU A 6 3.40 -34.57 18.92
C LEU A 6 3.16 -34.06 20.34
N GLY A 7 1.91 -34.02 20.81
CA GLY A 7 1.56 -33.65 22.17
C GLY A 7 1.14 -32.18 22.34
N PHE A 8 0.96 -31.44 21.26
CA PHE A 8 0.42 -30.09 21.31
C PHE A 8 -1.09 -30.17 21.53
N THR A 9 -1.60 -29.48 22.55
CA THR A 9 -3.01 -29.58 22.96
C THR A 9 -3.88 -28.42 22.45
N ASN A 10 -3.29 -27.37 21.91
CA ASN A 10 -4.02 -26.19 21.44
C ASN A 10 -3.47 -25.75 20.07
N VAL A 11 -3.75 -26.55 19.07
CA VAL A 11 -3.33 -26.28 17.68
C VAL A 11 -4.42 -25.55 16.96
N ILE A 12 -4.14 -24.31 16.54
CA ILE A 12 -5.03 -23.50 15.73
C ILE A 12 -4.45 -23.41 14.32
N ASP A 13 -5.23 -23.82 13.35
CA ASP A 13 -4.85 -23.70 11.96
C ASP A 13 -5.35 -22.38 11.39
N TYR A 14 -4.42 -21.51 10.98
CA TYR A 14 -4.78 -20.25 10.33
C TYR A 14 -4.87 -20.46 8.81
N VAL A 15 -6.07 -20.84 8.37
CA VAL A 15 -6.35 -21.20 6.97
C VAL A 15 -6.00 -20.14 5.95
N PRO A 16 -6.23 -18.80 6.19
CA PRO A 16 -5.88 -17.77 5.22
C PRO A 16 -4.39 -17.62 4.92
N GLY A 17 -3.53 -18.10 5.80
CA GLY A 17 -2.08 -18.05 5.63
C GLY A 17 -1.42 -16.75 6.05
N LYS A 18 -0.10 -16.68 5.90
CA LYS A 18 0.72 -15.55 6.39
C LYS A 18 0.39 -14.22 5.73
N LEU A 19 0.07 -14.23 4.46
CA LEU A 19 -0.24 -13.00 3.74
C LEU A 19 -1.49 -12.33 4.31
N SER A 20 -2.55 -13.09 4.53
CA SER A 20 -3.77 -12.57 5.16
C SER A 20 -3.53 -12.08 6.59
N TRP A 21 -2.66 -12.74 7.34
CA TRP A 21 -2.26 -12.31 8.67
C TRP A 21 -1.63 -10.90 8.65
N PHE A 22 -0.77 -10.62 7.66
CA PHE A 22 -0.19 -9.29 7.44
C PHE A 22 -1.24 -8.25 7.03
N GLU A 23 -2.17 -8.64 6.18
CA GLU A 23 -3.24 -7.77 5.68
C GLU A 23 -4.19 -7.32 6.80
N GLU A 24 -4.45 -8.19 7.77
CA GLU A 24 -5.28 -7.91 8.94
C GLU A 24 -4.50 -7.22 10.07
N ASN A 25 -3.23 -6.89 9.85
CA ASN A 25 -2.35 -6.26 10.83
C ASN A 25 -2.29 -7.00 12.19
N GLN A 26 -2.30 -8.31 12.14
CA GLN A 26 -2.25 -9.15 13.32
C GLN A 26 -0.84 -9.12 13.97
N PRO A 27 -0.76 -9.35 15.29
CA PRO A 27 0.53 -9.35 15.98
C PRO A 27 1.47 -10.41 15.44
N ARG A 28 2.73 -10.06 15.36
CA ARG A 28 3.80 -10.92 14.84
C ARG A 28 4.76 -11.29 15.95
N GLU A 29 5.15 -12.54 15.97
CA GLU A 29 6.20 -13.05 16.84
C GLU A 29 7.41 -13.46 16.01
N GLY A 30 8.56 -13.27 16.52
CA GLY A 30 9.82 -13.61 15.88
C GLY A 30 10.90 -12.58 16.18
N LYS A 31 12.11 -12.85 15.75
CA LYS A 31 13.14 -11.80 15.75
C LYS A 31 12.62 -10.66 14.91
N ALA A 32 12.41 -9.52 15.53
CA ALA A 32 12.29 -8.28 14.81
C ALA A 32 13.56 -8.16 13.95
N THR A 33 13.44 -8.54 12.72
CA THR A 33 14.34 -8.00 11.73
C THR A 33 14.04 -6.50 11.72
N ASP A 34 15.06 -5.69 11.74
CA ASP A 34 14.92 -4.23 11.64
C ASP A 34 14.31 -3.80 10.28
N GLU A 35 13.57 -4.70 9.67
CA GLU A 35 12.93 -4.50 8.36
C GLU A 35 11.50 -4.00 8.55
N THR A 36 11.22 -2.82 8.07
CA THR A 36 9.85 -2.28 8.05
C THR A 36 9.09 -2.75 6.82
N TRP A 37 7.94 -3.27 7.08
CA TRP A 37 7.01 -3.72 6.04
C TRP A 37 6.15 -2.55 5.55
N ILE A 38 5.94 -2.46 4.24
CA ILE A 38 5.14 -1.38 3.67
C ILE A 38 3.69 -1.37 4.15
N GLY A 39 3.15 -2.52 4.53
CA GLY A 39 1.82 -2.62 5.12
C GLY A 39 1.65 -1.87 6.43
N ASP A 40 2.74 -1.66 7.17
CA ASP A 40 2.72 -0.94 8.45
C ASP A 40 2.80 0.59 8.29
N VAL A 41 3.29 1.06 7.15
CA VAL A 41 3.53 2.49 6.89
C VAL A 41 2.65 3.07 5.79
N ALA A 42 1.93 2.23 5.06
CA ALA A 42 1.01 2.69 4.02
C ALA A 42 -0.13 3.53 4.62
N ASP A 43 -0.40 4.67 4.01
CA ASP A 43 -1.49 5.55 4.43
C ASP A 43 -2.82 5.02 3.89
N ALA A 44 -3.70 4.62 4.82
CA ALA A 44 -5.03 4.11 4.50
C ALA A 44 -6.05 5.21 4.19
N ASP A 45 -5.74 6.47 4.54
CA ASP A 45 -6.64 7.61 4.35
C ASP A 45 -6.61 8.18 2.93
N VAL A 46 -5.92 7.54 2.01
CA VAL A 46 -5.87 7.95 0.60
C VAL A 46 -7.29 8.13 0.04
N PRO A 47 -7.55 9.23 -0.69
CA PRO A 47 -8.85 9.45 -1.28
C PRO A 47 -9.17 8.38 -2.33
N THR A 48 -10.40 7.91 -2.31
CA THR A 48 -10.93 6.92 -3.25
C THR A 48 -12.16 7.45 -3.96
N CYS A 49 -12.43 6.94 -5.14
CA CYS A 49 -13.62 7.27 -5.89
C CYS A 49 -14.13 6.02 -6.64
N GLY A 50 -15.41 6.07 -7.02
CA GLY A 50 -16.02 5.05 -7.87
C GLY A 50 -15.84 5.36 -9.36
N LEU A 51 -16.10 4.37 -10.21
CA LEU A 51 -15.97 4.48 -11.66
C LEU A 51 -16.82 5.59 -12.26
N ARG A 52 -18.02 5.78 -11.74
CA ARG A 52 -19.02 6.71 -12.28
C ARG A 52 -18.98 8.10 -11.66
N GLU A 53 -18.10 8.32 -10.71
CA GLU A 53 -17.96 9.65 -10.08
C GLU A 53 -17.30 10.63 -11.06
N ARG A 54 -17.76 11.87 -11.02
CA ARG A 54 -17.21 12.94 -11.85
C ARG A 54 -15.96 13.53 -11.22
N LEU A 55 -15.00 13.90 -12.02
CA LEU A 55 -13.75 14.50 -11.55
C LEU A 55 -13.96 15.77 -10.72
N GLY A 56 -14.98 16.57 -11.06
CA GLY A 56 -15.33 17.75 -10.27
C GLY A 56 -15.66 17.45 -8.81
N ASP A 57 -16.37 16.35 -8.57
CA ASP A 57 -16.72 15.90 -7.22
C ASP A 57 -15.51 15.26 -6.50
N VAL A 58 -14.71 14.52 -7.25
CA VAL A 58 -13.50 13.87 -6.73
C VAL A 58 -12.46 14.90 -6.26
N ARG A 59 -12.28 15.98 -7.01
CA ARG A 59 -11.34 17.06 -6.66
C ARG A 59 -11.60 17.66 -5.29
N GLY A 60 -12.86 17.79 -4.89
CA GLY A 60 -13.22 18.30 -3.56
C GLY A 60 -12.68 17.45 -2.40
N ARG A 61 -12.44 16.15 -2.65
CA ARG A 61 -11.92 15.21 -1.66
C ARG A 61 -10.40 15.04 -1.73
N THR A 62 -9.79 15.48 -2.81
CA THR A 62 -8.35 15.26 -3.07
C THR A 62 -7.50 16.50 -2.85
N ALA A 63 -8.01 17.49 -2.11
CA ALA A 63 -7.34 18.80 -1.96
C ALA A 63 -5.87 18.71 -1.49
N ASP A 64 -5.57 17.73 -0.64
CA ASP A 64 -4.23 17.53 -0.09
C ASP A 64 -3.47 16.35 -0.76
N TRP A 65 -4.06 15.74 -1.78
CA TRP A 65 -3.50 14.57 -2.45
C TRP A 65 -3.34 14.80 -3.95
N ASP A 66 -2.21 14.43 -4.48
CA ASP A 66 -1.96 14.42 -5.93
C ASP A 66 -2.47 13.14 -6.62
N THR A 67 -3.17 12.31 -5.87
CA THR A 67 -3.57 10.97 -6.33
C THR A 67 -4.92 10.60 -5.74
N CYS A 68 -5.77 9.97 -6.54
CA CYS A 68 -7.01 9.32 -6.09
C CYS A 68 -7.10 7.92 -6.66
N VAL A 69 -7.49 6.96 -5.83
CA VAL A 69 -7.59 5.57 -6.25
C VAL A 69 -9.02 5.25 -6.68
N VAL A 70 -9.20 4.74 -7.88
CA VAL A 70 -10.50 4.30 -8.36
C VAL A 70 -10.73 2.88 -7.88
N VAL A 71 -11.76 2.69 -7.07
CA VAL A 71 -12.09 1.41 -6.45
C VAL A 71 -13.48 0.94 -6.85
N GLY A 72 -13.64 -0.37 -6.97
CA GLY A 72 -14.91 -1.04 -7.15
C GLY A 72 -15.48 -1.53 -5.82
N PRO A 73 -16.42 -2.48 -5.89
CA PRO A 73 -16.95 -3.14 -4.71
C PRO A 73 -15.83 -3.72 -3.83
N GLU A 74 -16.03 -3.66 -2.52
CA GLU A 74 -15.05 -4.15 -1.53
C GLU A 74 -13.67 -3.48 -1.58
N ARG A 75 -13.57 -2.25 -2.11
CA ARG A 75 -12.33 -1.49 -2.29
C ARG A 75 -11.30 -2.15 -3.20
N VAL A 76 -11.72 -2.97 -4.13
CA VAL A 76 -10.82 -3.52 -5.15
C VAL A 76 -10.31 -2.41 -6.06
N VAL A 77 -9.01 -2.28 -6.21
CA VAL A 77 -8.39 -1.25 -7.05
C VAL A 77 -8.67 -1.53 -8.52
N LEU A 78 -9.30 -0.58 -9.19
CA LEU A 78 -9.62 -0.65 -10.63
C LEU A 78 -8.71 0.26 -11.45
N GLY A 79 -8.33 1.40 -10.90
CA GLY A 79 -7.51 2.37 -11.60
C GLY A 79 -6.92 3.42 -10.67
N LEU A 80 -6.17 4.33 -11.26
CA LEU A 80 -5.49 5.41 -10.57
C LEU A 80 -5.71 6.72 -11.32
N LEU A 81 -6.06 7.76 -10.57
CA LEU A 81 -6.10 9.14 -11.03
C LEU A 81 -4.92 9.87 -10.42
N ARG A 82 -4.04 10.40 -11.24
CA ARG A 82 -2.97 11.30 -10.81
C ARG A 82 -3.40 12.75 -11.01
N LYS A 83 -2.58 13.68 -10.57
CA LYS A 83 -2.83 15.11 -10.70
C LYS A 83 -3.26 15.51 -12.12
N ALA A 84 -2.58 15.01 -13.14
CA ALA A 84 -2.90 15.31 -14.54
C ALA A 84 -4.32 14.88 -14.92
N GLU A 85 -4.76 13.71 -14.50
CA GLU A 85 -6.11 13.22 -14.75
C GLU A 85 -7.14 14.00 -13.91
N LEU A 86 -6.79 14.30 -12.66
CA LEU A 86 -7.66 15.08 -11.76
C LEU A 86 -7.92 16.50 -12.27
N GLU A 87 -6.94 17.12 -12.91
CA GLU A 87 -7.05 18.47 -13.50
C GLU A 87 -7.78 18.50 -14.85
N GLY A 88 -8.15 17.34 -15.38
CA GLY A 88 -8.89 17.19 -16.64
C GLY A 88 -10.31 17.77 -16.60
N ASP A 89 -11.16 17.35 -17.55
CA ASP A 89 -12.55 17.80 -17.64
C ASP A 89 -13.33 17.41 -16.37
N PRO A 90 -13.89 18.39 -15.60
CA PRO A 90 -14.64 18.08 -14.40
C PRO A 90 -15.92 17.26 -14.64
N ASN A 91 -16.43 17.25 -15.85
CA ASN A 91 -17.60 16.47 -16.24
C ASN A 91 -17.26 15.03 -16.64
N ALA A 92 -15.99 14.72 -16.87
CA ALA A 92 -15.54 13.38 -17.16
C ALA A 92 -15.70 12.49 -15.92
N THR A 93 -15.99 11.21 -16.14
CA THR A 93 -16.03 10.22 -15.06
C THR A 93 -14.64 9.64 -14.81
N ALA A 94 -14.42 9.15 -13.59
CA ALA A 94 -13.17 8.50 -13.24
C ALA A 94 -12.81 7.36 -14.19
N GLU A 95 -13.80 6.56 -14.62
CA GLU A 95 -13.63 5.46 -15.58
C GLU A 95 -13.06 5.90 -16.91
N GLN A 96 -13.45 7.08 -17.39
CA GLN A 96 -13.01 7.61 -18.69
C GLN A 96 -11.55 8.05 -18.72
N VAL A 97 -11.03 8.50 -17.60
CA VAL A 97 -9.70 9.12 -17.52
C VAL A 97 -8.70 8.33 -16.69
N MET A 98 -9.14 7.37 -15.87
CA MET A 98 -8.26 6.60 -15.00
C MET A 98 -7.23 5.81 -15.80
N ARG A 99 -6.07 5.61 -15.17
CA ARG A 99 -5.09 4.65 -15.64
C ARG A 99 -5.45 3.28 -15.08
N SER A 100 -5.86 2.35 -15.94
CA SER A 100 -6.18 0.99 -15.52
C SER A 100 -4.93 0.17 -15.19
N GLY A 101 -5.09 -0.78 -14.28
CA GLY A 101 -4.04 -1.71 -13.91
C GLY A 101 -2.79 -1.06 -13.30
N PRO A 102 -2.94 -0.15 -12.33
CA PRO A 102 -1.77 0.41 -11.66
C PRO A 102 -0.95 -0.68 -10.99
N LYS A 103 0.37 -0.48 -10.93
CA LYS A 103 1.23 -1.39 -10.21
C LYS A 103 0.92 -1.34 -8.73
N THR A 104 0.73 -2.49 -8.13
CA THR A 104 0.43 -2.65 -6.71
C THR A 104 1.49 -3.50 -6.02
N PHE A 105 1.66 -3.28 -4.73
CA PHE A 105 2.57 -4.04 -3.90
C PHE A 105 1.80 -4.74 -2.79
N ARG A 106 2.32 -5.85 -2.32
CA ARG A 106 1.76 -6.58 -1.19
C ARG A 106 2.27 -5.98 0.13
N PRO A 107 1.50 -6.08 1.22
CA PRO A 107 1.90 -5.48 2.50
C PRO A 107 3.15 -6.10 3.13
N ASN A 108 3.53 -7.29 2.69
CA ASN A 108 4.71 -8.02 3.15
C ASN A 108 6.00 -7.72 2.34
N VAL A 109 6.00 -6.64 1.59
CA VAL A 109 7.19 -6.11 0.92
C VAL A 109 7.91 -5.17 1.87
N THR A 110 9.23 -5.20 1.91
CA THR A 110 10.02 -4.27 2.73
C THR A 110 10.13 -2.89 2.07
N LEU A 111 10.41 -1.87 2.87
CA LEU A 111 10.64 -0.51 2.32
C LEU A 111 11.80 -0.47 1.33
N GLU A 112 12.86 -1.24 1.59
CA GLU A 112 14.02 -1.32 0.69
C GLU A 112 13.64 -1.92 -0.66
N GLU A 113 12.89 -3.02 -0.65
CA GLU A 113 12.39 -3.66 -1.87
C GLU A 113 11.44 -2.76 -2.65
N LEU A 114 10.57 -2.03 -1.93
CA LEU A 114 9.69 -1.04 -2.55
C LEU A 114 10.49 0.04 -3.26
N LEU A 115 11.42 0.68 -2.56
CA LEU A 115 12.25 1.76 -3.12
C LEU A 115 13.10 1.29 -4.29
N LYS A 116 13.66 0.08 -4.20
CA LYS A 116 14.35 -0.55 -5.32
C LYS A 116 13.42 -0.70 -6.53
N SER A 117 12.25 -1.24 -6.32
CA SER A 117 11.25 -1.43 -7.39
C SER A 117 10.78 -0.09 -7.97
N MET A 118 10.64 0.94 -7.14
CA MET A 118 10.28 2.29 -7.61
C MET A 118 11.37 2.87 -8.51
N ARG A 119 12.64 2.67 -8.18
CA ARG A 119 13.77 3.08 -9.03
C ARG A 119 13.80 2.31 -10.35
N ASP A 120 13.67 1.00 -10.30
CA ASP A 120 13.75 0.11 -11.46
C ASP A 120 12.61 0.36 -12.47
N HIS A 121 11.48 0.86 -12.01
CA HIS A 121 10.29 1.15 -12.84
C HIS A 121 10.00 2.64 -13.02
N ASP A 122 10.93 3.50 -12.61
CA ASP A 122 10.80 4.97 -12.68
C ASP A 122 9.50 5.52 -12.04
N ILE A 123 9.10 4.93 -10.93
CA ILE A 123 7.95 5.40 -10.15
C ILE A 123 8.41 6.55 -9.25
N GLN A 124 7.99 7.76 -9.59
CA GLN A 124 8.45 8.98 -8.91
C GLN A 124 7.55 9.41 -7.75
N THR A 125 6.31 8.94 -7.70
CA THR A 125 5.29 9.46 -6.80
C THR A 125 4.87 8.44 -5.74
N ASN A 126 3.77 7.75 -5.99
CA ASN A 126 3.11 6.90 -5.01
C ASN A 126 3.00 5.46 -5.50
N SER A 127 3.03 4.54 -4.57
CA SER A 127 2.78 3.12 -4.81
C SER A 127 1.56 2.66 -4.02
N LEU A 128 0.73 1.85 -4.65
CA LEU A 128 -0.46 1.28 -4.03
C LEU A 128 -0.11 -0.02 -3.30
N VAL A 129 -0.62 -0.16 -2.10
CA VAL A 129 -0.52 -1.39 -1.30
C VAL A 129 -1.87 -2.07 -1.28
N THR A 130 -1.91 -3.31 -1.73
CA THR A 130 -3.14 -4.09 -1.86
C THR A 130 -3.01 -5.49 -1.29
N THR A 131 -4.16 -6.09 -0.98
CA THR A 131 -4.25 -7.51 -0.65
C THR A 131 -3.97 -8.40 -1.86
N GLY A 132 -3.89 -9.70 -1.65
CA GLY A 132 -3.80 -10.70 -2.73
C GLY A 132 -4.99 -10.67 -3.69
N GLU A 133 -6.14 -10.21 -3.23
CA GLU A 133 -7.38 -10.05 -4.01
C GLU A 133 -7.47 -8.69 -4.72
N GLY A 134 -6.51 -7.81 -4.49
CA GLY A 134 -6.49 -6.46 -5.07
C GLY A 134 -7.23 -5.38 -4.28
N LYS A 135 -7.62 -5.66 -3.06
CA LYS A 135 -8.25 -4.66 -2.17
C LYS A 135 -7.24 -3.64 -1.71
N LEU A 136 -7.62 -2.37 -1.75
CA LEU A 136 -6.75 -1.28 -1.32
C LEU A 136 -6.53 -1.30 0.18
N LEU A 137 -5.28 -1.39 0.60
CA LEU A 137 -4.85 -1.24 1.99
C LEU A 137 -4.36 0.18 2.28
N GLY A 138 -3.69 0.79 1.33
CA GLY A 138 -3.18 2.14 1.47
C GLY A 138 -2.26 2.52 0.32
N VAL A 139 -1.68 3.70 0.47
CA VAL A 139 -0.71 4.25 -0.47
C VAL A 139 0.54 4.64 0.30
N ILE A 140 1.69 4.44 -0.30
CA ILE A 140 2.94 4.93 0.25
C ILE A 140 3.61 5.83 -0.79
N SER A 141 3.97 7.04 -0.38
CA SER A 141 4.75 7.92 -1.22
C SER A 141 6.22 7.52 -1.19
N ARG A 142 6.93 7.82 -2.26
CA ARG A 142 8.38 7.60 -2.31
C ARG A 142 9.09 8.41 -1.23
N ALA A 143 8.67 9.65 -1.02
CA ALA A 143 9.25 10.53 0.00
C ALA A 143 9.07 9.97 1.41
N ASP A 144 7.87 9.47 1.74
CA ASP A 144 7.59 8.87 3.04
C ASP A 144 8.37 7.57 3.25
N ALA A 145 8.47 6.75 2.20
CA ALA A 145 9.26 5.53 2.25
C ALA A 145 10.75 5.81 2.50
N GLU A 146 11.31 6.80 1.81
CA GLU A 146 12.70 7.24 1.99
C GLU A 146 12.93 7.84 3.38
N ALA A 147 12.00 8.65 3.87
CA ALA A 147 12.06 9.27 5.19
C ALA A 147 11.97 8.22 6.32
N THR A 148 11.08 7.26 6.18
CA THR A 148 10.92 6.17 7.16
C THR A 148 12.16 5.31 7.22
N LEU A 149 12.71 4.93 6.08
CA LEU A 149 13.94 4.14 6.01
C LEU A 149 15.14 4.89 6.60
N ALA A 150 15.23 6.20 6.35
CA ALA A 150 16.27 7.04 6.94
C ALA A 150 16.16 7.16 8.47
N HIS A 151 14.94 7.11 8.99
CA HIS A 151 14.68 7.13 10.43
C HIS A 151 15.02 5.80 11.11
N GLU A 152 14.89 4.71 10.39
CA GLU A 152 15.19 3.36 10.87
C GLU A 152 16.64 2.96 10.70
N ALA A 153 17.33 3.54 9.75
CA ALA A 153 18.76 3.41 9.69
C ALA A 153 19.29 3.79 11.09
N PRO A 154 19.92 2.86 11.83
CA PRO A 154 20.54 3.24 13.06
C PRO A 154 21.37 4.45 12.75
N ALA A 155 21.19 5.50 13.52
CA ALA A 155 22.09 6.62 13.42
C ALA A 155 23.48 6.03 13.55
N GLU A 156 24.05 5.64 12.43
CA GLU A 156 25.49 5.53 12.34
C GLU A 156 25.94 6.92 12.69
N THR A 157 26.10 7.08 13.98
CA THR A 157 26.88 8.16 14.47
C THR A 157 28.08 8.14 13.60
N ALA A 158 28.10 9.04 12.66
CA ALA A 158 29.34 9.38 12.05
C ALA A 158 30.38 9.25 13.15
N PRO A 159 31.36 8.40 13.03
CA PRO A 159 32.41 8.37 14.00
C PRO A 159 32.94 9.77 14.05
N GLY A 160 32.35 10.50 14.93
CA GLY A 160 32.86 11.81 15.17
C GLY A 160 34.13 11.61 15.90
N ILE A 161 35.07 11.35 15.51
CA ILE A 161 36.28 11.47 16.18
C ILE A 161 37.47 11.20 15.79
#